data_f294cf331a479d30b933f7ace9914130
#
_entry.id   f294cf331a479d30b933f7ace9914130
#
_cell.length_a   1.000
_cell.length_b   1.000
_cell.length_c   1.000
_cell.angle_alpha   90.00
_cell.angle_beta   90.00
_cell.angle_gamma   90.00
#
_symmetry.space_group_name_H-M   'P 1'
#
loop_
_entity.id
_entity.type
_entity.pdbx_description
1 polymer ?
#
loop_
_entity_poly.entity_id
_entity_poly.type
_entity_poly.pdbx_seq_one_letter_code
_entity_poly.pdbx_strand_id
1 'polypeptide(L)'
;ALRDAGFPEVRRTAQYCGKAGTSDVTGLNGIHVEVKNVERLNIWEALSQSKRDSAADGKGDIPALFFKRNRTGWYVALPLSDFIRLYASSDLCKGGLNHHE
;
A
#
# COMPACT_ATOMS: atom_id res chain seq x y z
N ALA A 1 -9.82 9.22 0.93
CA ALA A 1 -10.42 7.93 1.22
C ALA A 1 -9.93 7.31 2.52
N LEU A 2 -8.60 7.23 2.69
CA LEU A 2 -8.08 6.63 3.92
C LEU A 2 -8.40 7.45 5.16
N ARG A 3 -8.40 8.78 5.02
CA ARG A 3 -8.75 9.64 6.15
C ARG A 3 -10.20 9.42 6.57
N ASP A 4 -11.07 9.21 5.59
CA ASP A 4 -12.48 8.93 5.86
C ASP A 4 -12.68 7.57 6.51
N ALA A 5 -11.74 6.65 6.29
CA ALA A 5 -11.79 5.33 6.89
C ALA A 5 -11.20 5.28 8.30
N GLY A 6 -10.85 6.41 8.88
CA GLY A 6 -10.38 6.45 10.25
C GLY A 6 -8.86 6.55 10.42
N PHE A 7 -8.16 6.99 9.38
CA PHE A 7 -6.70 7.18 9.45
C PHE A 7 -6.37 8.66 9.25
N PRO A 8 -6.62 9.50 10.27
CA PRO A 8 -6.51 10.96 10.12
C PRO A 8 -5.08 11.44 9.87
N GLU A 9 -4.08 10.63 10.16
CA GLU A 9 -2.69 11.00 9.97
C GLU A 9 -2.17 10.70 8.58
N VAL A 10 -2.97 10.06 7.73
CA VAL A 10 -2.58 9.74 6.37
C VAL A 10 -2.59 11.01 5.53
N ARG A 11 -1.52 11.22 4.77
CA ARG A 11 -1.43 12.35 3.84
C ARG A 11 -0.49 12.00 2.70
N ARG A 12 -0.70 12.64 1.57
CA ARG A 12 0.17 12.42 0.41
C ARG A 12 1.48 13.15 0.62
N THR A 13 2.56 12.46 0.25
CA THR A 13 3.87 13.06 0.21
C THR A 13 3.94 14.03 -0.97
N ALA A 14 4.56 15.20 -0.78
CA ALA A 14 4.70 16.16 -1.85
C ALA A 14 5.59 15.56 -2.94
N GLN A 15 5.09 15.56 -4.18
CA GLN A 15 5.77 14.87 -5.28
C GLN A 15 7.09 15.51 -5.67
N TYR A 16 7.18 16.82 -5.54
CA TYR A 16 8.42 17.50 -5.88
C TYR A 16 9.55 17.24 -4.89
N CYS A 17 9.25 16.63 -3.76
CA CYS A 17 10.30 16.17 -2.85
C CYS A 17 11.11 15.05 -3.47
N GLY A 18 10.48 14.24 -4.27
CA GLY A 18 11.06 13.42 -5.30
C GLY A 18 12.21 12.51 -4.99
N LYS A 19 12.44 12.15 -3.77
CA LYS A 19 13.50 11.18 -3.46
C LYS A 19 13.06 9.79 -3.87
N ALA A 20 13.94 9.08 -4.57
CA ALA A 20 13.70 7.68 -4.88
C ALA A 20 13.47 6.93 -3.58
N GLY A 21 12.48 6.05 -3.57
CA GLY A 21 12.15 5.26 -2.41
C GLY A 21 11.19 5.90 -1.43
N THR A 22 10.78 7.15 -1.67
CA THR A 22 9.81 7.81 -0.78
C THR A 22 8.40 7.33 -1.10
N SER A 23 7.66 6.97 -0.05
CA SER A 23 6.26 6.56 -0.20
C SER A 23 5.40 7.76 -0.62
N ASP A 24 4.42 7.52 -1.49
CA ASP A 24 3.47 8.54 -1.94
C ASP A 24 2.49 8.94 -0.84
N VAL A 25 2.31 8.11 0.16
CA VAL A 25 1.39 8.33 1.28
C VAL A 25 2.13 8.08 2.57
N THR A 26 1.99 8.99 3.53
CA THR A 26 2.55 8.83 4.86
C THR A 26 1.44 8.58 5.86
N GLY A 27 1.79 8.06 7.04
CA GLY A 27 0.82 7.80 8.10
C GLY A 27 0.31 6.37 8.15
N LEU A 28 0.79 5.49 7.26
CA LEU A 28 0.52 4.07 7.33
C LEU A 28 1.81 3.36 7.71
N ASN A 29 2.03 3.21 8.99
CA ASN A 29 3.26 2.59 9.47
C ASN A 29 3.41 1.17 8.94
N GLY A 30 4.59 0.85 8.42
CA GLY A 30 4.88 -0.48 7.91
C GLY A 30 4.48 -0.70 6.44
N ILE A 31 3.86 0.30 5.82
CA ILE A 31 3.40 0.18 4.43
C ILE A 31 4.06 1.27 3.60
N HIS A 32 4.68 0.86 2.50
CA HIS A 32 5.24 1.80 1.51
C HIS A 32 4.24 1.89 0.36
N VAL A 33 3.61 3.05 0.19
CA VAL A 33 2.48 3.21 -0.73
C VAL A 33 2.93 3.93 -2.00
N GLU A 34 2.63 3.31 -3.15
CA GLU A 34 2.68 3.95 -4.47
C GLU A 34 1.25 4.21 -4.92
N VAL A 35 0.98 5.39 -5.44
CA VAL A 35 -0.36 5.77 -5.89
C VAL A 35 -0.36 5.97 -7.39
N LYS A 36 -1.28 5.31 -8.08
CA LYS A 36 -1.43 5.44 -9.52
C LYS A 36 -2.89 5.70 -9.86
N ASN A 37 -3.13 6.80 -10.55
CA ASN A 37 -4.45 7.14 -11.06
C ASN A 37 -4.32 7.37 -12.55
N VAL A 38 -4.29 6.27 -13.31
CA VAL A 38 -4.10 6.31 -14.76
C VAL A 38 -5.08 5.37 -15.44
N GLU A 39 -5.54 5.77 -16.60
CA GLU A 39 -6.59 5.04 -17.31
C GLU A 39 -6.12 3.67 -17.78
N ARG A 40 -4.87 3.56 -18.22
CA ARG A 40 -4.29 2.30 -18.68
C ARG A 40 -3.03 2.03 -17.89
N LEU A 41 -3.16 1.26 -16.85
CA LEU A 41 -2.06 0.94 -15.96
C LEU A 41 -1.50 -0.44 -16.28
N ASN A 42 -0.18 -0.48 -16.51
CA ASN A 42 0.52 -1.76 -16.54
C ASN A 42 0.79 -2.16 -15.09
N ILE A 43 -0.04 -3.02 -14.56
CA ILE A 43 0.02 -3.41 -13.14
C ILE A 43 1.32 -4.11 -12.81
N TRP A 44 1.83 -4.95 -13.70
CA TRP A 44 3.08 -5.67 -13.44
C TRP A 44 4.26 -4.74 -13.31
N GLU A 45 4.33 -3.76 -14.20
CA GLU A 45 5.38 -2.76 -14.15
C GLU A 45 5.27 -1.89 -12.92
N ALA A 46 4.05 -1.47 -12.58
CA ALA A 46 3.79 -0.65 -11.39
C ALA A 46 4.11 -1.40 -10.10
N LEU A 47 3.79 -2.69 -10.04
CA LEU A 47 4.15 -3.51 -8.89
C LEU A 47 5.66 -3.67 -8.76
N SER A 48 6.36 -3.86 -9.86
CA SER A 48 7.82 -3.95 -9.85
C SER A 48 8.43 -2.65 -9.33
N GLN A 49 7.91 -1.52 -9.78
CA GLN A 49 8.36 -0.22 -9.29
C GLN A 49 8.10 -0.07 -7.80
N SER A 50 6.92 -0.45 -7.35
CA SER A 50 6.55 -0.37 -5.94
C SER A 50 7.52 -1.18 -5.06
N LYS A 51 7.87 -2.38 -5.51
CA LYS A 51 8.83 -3.22 -4.78
C LYS A 51 10.20 -2.60 -4.73
N ARG A 52 10.67 -2.05 -5.86
CA ARG A 52 11.98 -1.40 -5.91
C ARG A 52 12.05 -0.18 -4.99
N ASP A 53 11.01 0.64 -5.03
CA ASP A 53 10.98 1.87 -4.23
C ASP A 53 10.89 1.56 -2.75
N SER A 54 10.13 0.55 -2.37
CA SER A 54 10.05 0.13 -0.98
C SER A 54 11.40 -0.39 -0.49
N ALA A 55 12.08 -1.18 -1.32
CA ALA A 55 13.41 -1.69 -0.97
C ALA A 55 14.42 -0.55 -0.86
N ALA A 56 14.34 0.43 -1.75
CA ALA A 56 15.24 1.58 -1.73
C ALA A 56 15.07 2.44 -0.49
N ASP A 57 13.85 2.49 0.04
CA ASP A 57 13.56 3.23 1.27
C ASP A 57 14.20 2.58 2.50
N GLY A 58 14.47 1.28 2.43
CA GLY A 58 15.26 0.58 3.43
C GLY A 58 14.59 0.34 4.77
N LYS A 59 13.30 0.54 4.87
CA LYS A 59 12.57 0.38 6.13
C LYS A 59 11.99 -1.01 6.32
N GLY A 60 12.07 -1.86 5.32
CA GLY A 60 11.44 -3.18 5.39
C GLY A 60 9.93 -3.13 5.30
N ASP A 61 9.37 -2.03 4.82
CA ASP A 61 7.93 -1.84 4.71
C ASP A 61 7.35 -2.71 3.61
N ILE A 62 6.06 -3.01 3.75
CA ILE A 62 5.32 -3.76 2.74
C ILE A 62 5.02 -2.83 1.56
N PRO A 63 5.44 -3.17 0.34
CA PRO A 63 5.08 -2.38 -0.82
C PRO A 63 3.60 -2.59 -1.18
N ALA A 64 2.87 -1.51 -1.31
CA ALA A 64 1.46 -1.55 -1.68
C ALA A 64 1.21 -0.57 -2.80
N LEU A 65 0.55 -1.02 -3.84
CA LEU A 65 0.17 -0.21 -4.98
C LEU A 65 -1.31 0.14 -4.84
N PHE A 66 -1.61 1.41 -4.60
CA PHE A 66 -2.98 1.92 -4.57
C PHE A 66 -3.27 2.46 -5.96
N PHE A 67 -4.31 1.95 -6.60
CA PHE A 67 -4.55 2.35 -7.99
C PHE A 67 -6.03 2.46 -8.30
N LYS A 68 -6.32 3.28 -9.30
CA LYS A 68 -7.65 3.42 -9.87
C LYS A 68 -7.53 3.96 -11.28
N ARG A 69 -8.62 3.91 -12.01
CA ARG A 69 -8.80 4.65 -13.25
C ARG A 69 -10.09 5.44 -13.15
N ASN A 70 -10.42 6.19 -14.19
CA ASN A 70 -11.64 7.00 -14.19
C ASN A 70 -12.86 6.15 -13.89
N ARG A 71 -13.71 6.66 -13.02
CA ARG A 71 -15.00 6.04 -12.70
C ARG A 71 -14.91 4.71 -11.97
N THR A 72 -13.77 4.41 -11.37
CA THR A 72 -13.66 3.23 -10.52
C THR A 72 -13.37 3.65 -9.09
N GLY A 73 -13.57 2.72 -8.16
CA GLY A 73 -13.05 2.88 -6.81
C GLY A 73 -11.57 2.61 -6.78
N TRP A 74 -10.98 2.74 -5.61
CA TRP A 74 -9.59 2.44 -5.37
C TRP A 74 -9.40 0.95 -5.11
N TYR A 75 -8.30 0.44 -5.58
CA TYR A 75 -7.90 -0.94 -5.36
C TYR A 75 -6.47 -0.97 -4.85
N VAL A 76 -6.09 -2.09 -4.25
CA VAL A 76 -4.73 -2.27 -3.77
C VAL A 76 -4.16 -3.56 -4.34
N ALA A 77 -2.89 -3.51 -4.72
CA ALA A 77 -2.14 -4.70 -5.15
C ALA A 77 -0.84 -4.75 -4.38
N LEU A 78 -0.44 -5.95 -3.96
CA LEU A 78 0.81 -6.17 -3.25
C LEU A 78 1.22 -7.62 -3.43
N PRO A 79 2.52 -7.95 -3.18
CA PRO A 79 2.97 -9.33 -3.28
C PRO A 79 2.22 -10.22 -2.29
N LEU A 80 1.93 -11.45 -2.70
CA LEU A 80 1.18 -12.38 -1.86
C LEU A 80 1.86 -12.63 -0.52
N SER A 81 3.18 -12.76 -0.52
CA SER A 81 3.91 -12.98 0.74
C SER A 81 3.71 -11.81 1.70
N ASP A 82 3.66 -10.60 1.17
CA ASP A 82 3.43 -9.41 2.00
C ASP A 82 1.99 -9.33 2.49
N PHE A 83 1.05 -9.76 1.66
CA PHE A 83 -0.34 -9.85 2.10
C PHE A 83 -0.48 -10.85 3.25
N ILE A 84 0.20 -11.99 3.15
CA ILE A 84 0.16 -12.99 4.22
C ILE A 84 0.75 -12.41 5.51
N ARG A 85 1.87 -11.68 5.42
CA ARG A 85 2.44 -10.99 6.57
C ARG A 85 1.42 -10.06 7.21
N LEU A 86 0.77 -9.28 6.38
CA LEU A 86 -0.20 -8.31 6.84
C LEU A 86 -1.39 -9.00 7.50
N TYR A 87 -1.90 -10.04 6.86
CA TYR A 87 -3.03 -10.79 7.39
C TYR A 87 -2.70 -11.43 8.74
N ALA A 88 -1.50 -12.02 8.85
CA ALA A 88 -1.08 -12.67 10.09
C ALA A 88 -0.98 -11.70 11.26
N SER A 89 -0.77 -10.43 10.97
CA SER A 89 -0.70 -9.37 11.99
C SER A 89 -2.05 -8.77 12.31
N SER A 90 -3.10 -9.18 11.60
CA SER A 90 -4.40 -8.53 11.68
C SER A 90 -5.31 -9.16 12.73
N ASP A 91 -6.30 -8.40 13.14
CA ASP A 91 -7.33 -8.91 14.02
C ASP A 91 -8.23 -9.93 13.35
N LEU A 92 -8.34 -9.87 12.03
CA LEU A 92 -9.11 -10.87 11.28
C LEU A 92 -8.52 -12.27 11.48
N CYS A 93 -7.20 -12.38 11.44
CA CYS A 93 -6.54 -13.65 11.67
C CYS A 93 -6.83 -14.18 13.06
N LYS A 94 -6.75 -13.31 14.06
CA LYS A 94 -7.03 -13.67 15.45
C LYS A 94 -8.50 -14.07 15.65
N GLY A 95 -9.39 -13.30 15.02
CA GLY A 95 -10.82 -13.58 15.09
C GLY A 95 -11.15 -14.92 14.46
N GLY A 96 -10.53 -15.23 13.32
CA GLY A 96 -10.73 -16.51 12.65
C GLY A 96 -10.30 -17.69 13.53
N LEU A 97 -9.17 -17.52 14.22
CA LEU A 97 -8.72 -18.56 15.13
C LEU A 97 -9.71 -18.79 16.27
N ASN A 98 -10.27 -17.72 16.78
CA ASN A 98 -11.23 -17.81 17.87
C ASN A 98 -12.53 -18.48 17.45
N HIS A 99 -12.87 -18.39 16.19
CA HIS A 99 -14.12 -18.94 15.68
C HIS A 99 -14.06 -20.47 15.50
N HIS A 100 -12.89 -21.05 15.57
CA HIS A 100 -12.72 -22.48 15.33
C HIS A 100 -12.87 -23.33 16.58
N GLU A 101 -13.11 -22.67 17.65
CA GLU A 101 -13.37 -23.45 18.88
C GLU A 101 -14.80 -23.92 19.02
#